data_8615c48a2f6ae652bfe137d1673ae269
#
_entry.id   8615c48a2f6ae652bfe137d1673ae269
#
_cell.length_a   1.000
_cell.length_b   1.000
_cell.length_c   1.000
_cell.angle_alpha   90.00
_cell.angle_beta   90.00
_cell.angle_gamma   90.00
#
_symmetry.space_group_name_H-M   'P 1'
#
loop_
_entity.id
_entity.type
_entity.pdbx_description
1 polymer ?
#
loop_
_entity_poly.entity_id
_entity_poly.type
_entity_poly.pdbx_seq_one_letter_code
_entity_poly.pdbx_strand_id
1 'polypeptide(L)'
;MLFKHAEIFTPQGFVRGAFTVEDGRFGEILPQSPDMPGTDLGGARVIPGLIDIHNHGNSGADFSDGDPDGIRTMARYLAKNGVTSFAPASMTLPYDVLARAFRAAADYNRAAHPGCARLMGIQMEGPFFSEKKKGAQNGAYLRLPDFEAFRALYEASEGLLRIVDVAAELPGAVDFAAQAAKLCTVSIAHTDCSYEDAAAVIAAGARHLTHLYNAMPGIHHRKPGPIGAASEREDVIAELICDGQHVHPSAVRMAFRLFPGRICLISDALRCCGMPDGQYTLGGQDVWLENNLARLADGTIAGSATNLYLCMQKAISFGIPMEQAIRSATIIPARQIGREAEIGSIEPGKLADFVVCAPDLTPKAVYLGGKIVE
;
A
#
# COMPACT_ATOMS: atom_id res chain seq x y z
N MET A 1 -9.57 27.75 -4.38
CA MET A 1 -10.03 27.71 -2.97
C MET A 1 -8.86 28.01 -2.05
N LEU A 2 -9.08 28.70 -0.93
CA LEU A 2 -8.06 29.00 0.08
C LEU A 2 -8.42 28.27 1.39
N PHE A 3 -7.44 27.55 1.97
CA PHE A 3 -7.51 26.93 3.29
C PHE A 3 -6.57 27.67 4.23
N LYS A 4 -7.09 28.15 5.38
CA LYS A 4 -6.40 29.05 6.29
C LYS A 4 -6.18 28.44 7.67
N HIS A 5 -5.23 29.00 8.40
CA HIS A 5 -4.91 28.65 9.78
C HIS A 5 -4.68 27.14 9.96
N ALA A 6 -3.77 26.59 9.16
CA ALA A 6 -3.40 25.18 9.17
C ALA A 6 -1.99 24.95 9.72
N GLU A 7 -1.74 23.78 10.28
CA GLU A 7 -0.42 23.20 10.49
C GLU A 7 -0.19 22.14 9.40
N ILE A 8 0.52 22.53 8.32
CA ILE A 8 0.61 21.80 7.04
C ILE A 8 1.84 20.91 7.05
N PHE A 9 1.69 19.61 6.78
CA PHE A 9 2.80 18.68 6.64
C PHE A 9 3.42 18.77 5.23
N THR A 10 4.57 19.42 5.15
CA THR A 10 5.36 19.59 3.92
C THR A 10 6.52 18.58 3.87
N PRO A 11 7.27 18.49 2.76
CA PRO A 11 8.52 17.70 2.72
C PRO A 11 9.55 18.07 3.79
N GLN A 12 9.53 19.31 4.29
CA GLN A 12 10.43 19.81 5.33
C GLN A 12 9.91 19.63 6.77
N GLY A 13 8.69 19.10 6.92
CA GLY A 13 8.00 18.95 8.20
C GLY A 13 6.77 19.85 8.30
N PHE A 14 6.22 19.99 9.53
CA PHE A 14 5.04 20.82 9.76
C PHE A 14 5.38 22.32 9.70
N VAL A 15 4.61 23.07 8.91
CA VAL A 15 4.64 24.53 8.82
C VAL A 15 3.27 25.12 9.08
N ARG A 16 3.21 26.26 9.79
CA ARG A 16 1.95 26.99 9.98
C ARG A 16 1.71 27.93 8.81
N GLY A 17 0.44 28.04 8.38
CA GLY A 17 0.10 28.96 7.30
C GLY A 17 -1.25 28.64 6.64
N ALA A 18 -1.28 28.86 5.35
CA ALA A 18 -2.41 28.62 4.48
C ALA A 18 -1.92 27.95 3.18
N PHE A 19 -2.84 27.41 2.41
CA PHE A 19 -2.55 26.91 1.06
C PHE A 19 -3.74 27.12 0.13
N THR A 20 -3.45 27.25 -1.16
CA THR A 20 -4.48 27.34 -2.18
C THR A 20 -4.71 25.99 -2.86
N VAL A 21 -5.92 25.81 -3.42
CA VAL A 21 -6.26 24.71 -4.30
C VAL A 21 -6.92 25.26 -5.55
N GLU A 22 -6.36 24.95 -6.70
CA GLU A 22 -6.82 25.37 -8.03
C GLU A 22 -6.93 24.15 -8.94
N ASP A 23 -8.05 23.97 -9.58
CA ASP A 23 -8.34 22.84 -10.49
C ASP A 23 -8.01 21.46 -9.87
N GLY A 24 -8.29 21.31 -8.57
CA GLY A 24 -8.07 20.07 -7.84
C GLY A 24 -6.60 19.78 -7.49
N ARG A 25 -5.70 20.77 -7.64
CA ARG A 25 -4.28 20.67 -7.32
C ARG A 25 -3.88 21.69 -6.25
N PHE A 26 -2.86 21.34 -5.48
CA PHE A 26 -2.26 22.30 -4.56
C PHE A 26 -1.63 23.45 -5.33
N GLY A 27 -1.94 24.68 -4.92
CA GLY A 27 -1.24 25.87 -5.33
C GLY A 27 -0.16 26.26 -4.32
N GLU A 28 -0.04 27.56 -4.04
CA GLU A 28 0.98 28.08 -3.13
C GLU A 28 0.74 27.70 -1.67
N ILE A 29 1.82 27.44 -0.95
CA ILE A 29 1.84 27.34 0.52
C ILE A 29 2.31 28.70 1.05
N LEU A 30 1.44 29.36 1.81
CA LEU A 30 1.64 30.70 2.33
C LEU A 30 2.05 30.62 3.80
N PRO A 31 3.17 31.24 4.22
CA PRO A 31 3.67 31.17 5.60
C PRO A 31 2.78 31.92 6.61
N GLN A 32 1.88 32.76 6.12
CA GLN A 32 0.87 33.46 6.91
C GLN A 32 -0.49 33.31 6.23
N SER A 33 -1.54 33.21 7.04
CA SER A 33 -2.91 33.14 6.51
C SER A 33 -3.33 34.55 6.06
N PRO A 34 -3.64 34.77 4.77
CA PRO A 34 -4.09 36.08 4.31
C PRO A 34 -5.48 36.42 4.83
N ASP A 35 -5.76 37.72 5.01
CA ASP A 35 -7.08 38.21 5.35
C ASP A 35 -7.99 38.24 4.10
N MET A 36 -8.34 37.06 3.62
CA MET A 36 -9.19 36.82 2.45
C MET A 36 -10.23 35.74 2.76
N PRO A 37 -11.36 35.72 2.04
CA PRO A 37 -12.34 34.62 2.19
C PRO A 37 -11.71 33.26 1.92
N GLY A 38 -12.03 32.28 2.75
CA GLY A 38 -11.51 30.91 2.63
C GLY A 38 -12.00 30.01 3.76
N THR A 39 -11.70 28.73 3.67
CA THR A 39 -12.01 27.72 4.69
C THR A 39 -11.03 27.87 5.86
N ASP A 40 -11.52 28.22 7.03
CA ASP A 40 -10.70 28.31 8.25
C ASP A 40 -10.59 26.91 8.89
N LEU A 41 -9.38 26.40 9.03
CA LEU A 41 -9.09 25.11 9.63
C LEU A 41 -8.82 25.17 11.13
N GLY A 42 -8.82 26.37 11.74
CA GLY A 42 -8.74 26.57 13.19
C GLY A 42 -7.48 25.99 13.84
N GLY A 43 -6.36 26.02 13.16
CA GLY A 43 -5.09 25.43 13.65
C GLY A 43 -5.00 23.91 13.52
N ALA A 44 -5.91 23.27 12.79
CA ALA A 44 -5.87 21.84 12.56
C ALA A 44 -4.62 21.42 11.75
N ARG A 45 -4.17 20.19 11.94
CA ARG A 45 -3.14 19.58 11.10
C ARG A 45 -3.69 19.18 9.76
N VAL A 46 -2.89 19.39 8.73
CA VAL A 46 -3.19 18.92 7.37
C VAL A 46 -2.04 18.03 6.91
N ILE A 47 -2.35 16.78 6.60
CA ILE A 47 -1.40 15.81 6.06
C ILE A 47 -1.80 15.41 4.65
N PRO A 48 -0.88 14.97 3.78
CA PRO A 48 -1.25 14.39 2.49
C PRO A 48 -2.23 13.24 2.69
N GLY A 49 -3.13 13.04 1.76
CA GLY A 49 -3.95 11.83 1.73
C GLY A 49 -3.09 10.57 1.69
N LEU A 50 -3.48 9.54 2.44
CA LEU A 50 -2.73 8.29 2.54
C LEU A 50 -2.84 7.50 1.24
N ILE A 51 -1.83 6.65 1.01
CA ILE A 51 -1.71 5.83 -0.21
C ILE A 51 -1.47 4.38 0.22
N ASP A 52 -2.45 3.53 -0.02
CA ASP A 52 -2.38 2.10 0.32
C ASP A 52 -2.05 1.28 -0.93
N ILE A 53 -0.83 0.78 -1.01
CA ILE A 53 -0.36 0.05 -2.20
C ILE A 53 -0.48 -1.47 -2.07
N HIS A 54 -0.97 -1.97 -0.94
CA HIS A 54 -1.20 -3.38 -0.71
C HIS A 54 -2.46 -3.58 0.14
N ASN A 55 -3.57 -3.85 -0.51
CA ASN A 55 -4.83 -4.27 0.11
C ASN A 55 -5.63 -5.12 -0.87
N HIS A 56 -6.22 -6.21 -0.38
CA HIS A 56 -7.04 -7.14 -1.18
C HIS A 56 -8.49 -6.71 -1.24
N GLY A 57 -8.98 -6.07 -0.17
CA GLY A 57 -10.39 -5.71 -0.10
C GLY A 57 -10.79 -4.97 1.17
N ASN A 58 -12.05 -4.61 1.24
CA ASN A 58 -12.75 -4.07 2.40
C ASN A 58 -14.26 -4.04 2.12
N SER A 59 -15.06 -3.80 3.15
CA SER A 59 -16.53 -3.62 3.05
C SER A 59 -17.24 -4.74 2.29
N GLY A 60 -16.74 -5.97 2.40
CA GLY A 60 -17.31 -7.14 1.74
C GLY A 60 -16.83 -7.37 0.30
N ALA A 61 -16.12 -6.42 -0.32
CA ALA A 61 -15.59 -6.50 -1.67
C ALA A 61 -14.12 -6.95 -1.67
N ASP A 62 -13.69 -7.64 -2.73
CA ASP A 62 -12.32 -8.08 -2.96
C ASP A 62 -11.92 -7.76 -4.39
N PHE A 63 -10.71 -7.24 -4.57
CA PHE A 63 -10.19 -6.86 -5.87
C PHE A 63 -10.16 -8.03 -6.85
N SER A 64 -9.82 -9.23 -6.37
CA SER A 64 -9.72 -10.44 -7.20
C SER A 64 -11.07 -10.98 -7.68
N ASP A 65 -12.19 -10.44 -7.19
CA ASP A 65 -13.52 -10.76 -7.73
C ASP A 65 -13.68 -10.25 -9.18
N GLY A 66 -12.92 -9.21 -9.57
CA GLY A 66 -12.96 -8.61 -10.90
C GLY A 66 -14.28 -7.89 -11.17
N ASP A 67 -14.86 -7.31 -10.12
CA ASP A 67 -16.13 -6.55 -10.16
C ASP A 67 -15.86 -5.04 -10.02
N PRO A 68 -16.18 -4.21 -11.03
CA PRO A 68 -16.02 -2.75 -10.96
C PRO A 68 -16.83 -2.08 -9.83
N ASP A 69 -17.99 -2.61 -9.46
CA ASP A 69 -18.79 -2.09 -8.35
C ASP A 69 -18.16 -2.45 -6.99
N GLY A 70 -17.53 -3.63 -6.90
CA GLY A 70 -16.68 -4.00 -5.76
C GLY A 70 -15.50 -3.05 -5.61
N ILE A 71 -14.79 -2.72 -6.69
CA ILE A 71 -13.68 -1.74 -6.68
C ILE A 71 -14.19 -0.37 -6.20
N ARG A 72 -15.38 0.06 -6.66
CA ARG A 72 -16.00 1.33 -6.22
C ARG A 72 -16.32 1.31 -4.71
N THR A 73 -16.82 0.20 -4.21
CA THR A 73 -17.11 -0.01 -2.78
C THR A 73 -15.84 0.12 -1.96
N MET A 74 -14.76 -0.55 -2.37
CA MET A 74 -13.44 -0.44 -1.75
C MET A 74 -12.95 1.00 -1.75
N ALA A 75 -12.97 1.67 -2.90
CA ALA A 75 -12.47 3.02 -3.07
C ALA A 75 -13.24 4.06 -2.21
N ARG A 76 -14.55 3.88 -2.03
CA ARG A 76 -15.36 4.73 -1.15
C ARG A 76 -15.01 4.56 0.32
N TYR A 77 -14.86 3.32 0.77
CA TYR A 77 -14.42 3.02 2.13
C TYR A 77 -13.03 3.61 2.41
N LEU A 78 -12.07 3.42 1.50
CA LEU A 78 -10.72 3.96 1.61
C LEU A 78 -10.74 5.49 1.75
N ALA A 79 -11.48 6.19 0.87
CA ALA A 79 -11.60 7.64 0.92
C ALA A 79 -12.15 8.13 2.28
N LYS A 80 -13.22 7.50 2.79
CA LYS A 80 -13.80 7.85 4.10
C LYS A 80 -12.83 7.61 5.27
N ASN A 81 -11.84 6.75 5.09
CA ASN A 81 -10.83 6.43 6.09
C ASN A 81 -9.46 7.11 5.83
N GLY A 82 -9.42 8.21 5.05
CA GLY A 82 -8.23 9.02 4.84
C GLY A 82 -7.25 8.48 3.81
N VAL A 83 -7.55 7.35 3.17
CA VAL A 83 -6.76 6.80 2.06
C VAL A 83 -7.33 7.36 0.76
N THR A 84 -6.58 8.25 0.12
CA THR A 84 -7.05 8.99 -1.07
C THR A 84 -6.61 8.37 -2.39
N SER A 85 -5.62 7.49 -2.33
CA SER A 85 -5.12 6.73 -3.48
C SER A 85 -4.77 5.30 -3.06
N PHE A 86 -4.91 4.35 -3.98
CA PHE A 86 -4.62 2.95 -3.69
C PHE A 86 -4.14 2.18 -4.91
N ALA A 87 -3.42 1.10 -4.66
CA ALA A 87 -3.10 0.05 -5.61
C ALA A 87 -3.51 -1.28 -4.97
N PRO A 88 -4.66 -1.86 -5.35
CA PRO A 88 -5.12 -3.11 -4.76
C PRO A 88 -4.19 -4.26 -5.15
N ALA A 89 -4.08 -5.25 -4.25
CA ALA A 89 -3.32 -6.47 -4.47
C ALA A 89 -4.23 -7.62 -4.95
N SER A 90 -3.78 -8.36 -5.96
CA SER A 90 -4.44 -9.62 -6.35
C SER A 90 -4.01 -10.76 -5.44
N MET A 91 -4.73 -11.88 -5.52
CA MET A 91 -4.35 -13.16 -4.90
C MET A 91 -3.69 -14.09 -5.90
N THR A 92 -3.06 -15.18 -5.41
CA THR A 92 -2.61 -16.30 -6.24
C THR A 92 -3.84 -17.03 -6.82
N LEU A 93 -4.10 -16.78 -8.10
CA LEU A 93 -5.29 -17.26 -8.83
C LEU A 93 -4.90 -17.69 -10.26
N PRO A 94 -5.78 -18.40 -10.99
CA PRO A 94 -5.59 -18.67 -12.42
C PRO A 94 -5.42 -17.39 -13.24
N TYR A 95 -4.62 -17.45 -14.29
CA TYR A 95 -4.29 -16.27 -15.12
C TYR A 95 -5.50 -15.60 -15.78
N ASP A 96 -6.52 -16.36 -16.15
CA ASP A 96 -7.76 -15.83 -16.70
C ASP A 96 -8.57 -15.04 -15.68
N VAL A 97 -8.54 -15.46 -14.41
CA VAL A 97 -9.16 -14.75 -13.29
C VAL A 97 -8.40 -13.44 -13.01
N LEU A 98 -7.05 -13.49 -12.93
CA LEU A 98 -6.21 -12.32 -12.78
C LEU A 98 -6.42 -11.32 -13.92
N ALA A 99 -6.41 -11.79 -15.17
CA ALA A 99 -6.65 -10.95 -16.34
C ALA A 99 -8.04 -10.28 -16.33
N ARG A 100 -9.06 -10.95 -15.82
CA ARG A 100 -10.39 -10.35 -15.63
C ARG A 100 -10.37 -9.25 -14.58
N ALA A 101 -9.75 -9.49 -13.42
CA ALA A 101 -9.63 -8.49 -12.35
C ALA A 101 -8.84 -7.25 -12.83
N PHE A 102 -7.75 -7.45 -13.57
CA PHE A 102 -6.92 -6.34 -14.08
C PHE A 102 -7.64 -5.52 -15.16
N ARG A 103 -8.40 -6.17 -16.05
CA ARG A 103 -9.28 -5.47 -17.00
C ARG A 103 -10.38 -4.68 -16.28
N ALA A 104 -11.01 -5.27 -15.24
CA ALA A 104 -12.01 -4.57 -14.45
C ALA A 104 -11.46 -3.30 -13.79
N ALA A 105 -10.21 -3.35 -13.31
CA ALA A 105 -9.51 -2.16 -12.79
C ALA A 105 -9.24 -1.12 -13.88
N ALA A 106 -8.81 -1.54 -15.07
CA ALA A 106 -8.61 -0.64 -16.22
C ALA A 106 -9.94 0.01 -16.64
N ASP A 107 -11.02 -0.75 -16.72
CA ASP A 107 -12.36 -0.25 -17.03
C ASP A 107 -12.85 0.74 -15.97
N TYR A 108 -12.69 0.41 -14.69
CA TYR A 108 -13.01 1.30 -13.59
C TYR A 108 -12.25 2.63 -13.71
N ASN A 109 -10.97 2.59 -14.02
CA ASN A 109 -10.12 3.78 -14.03
C ASN A 109 -10.37 4.73 -15.22
N ARG A 110 -11.15 4.29 -16.25
CA ARG A 110 -11.56 5.16 -17.37
C ARG A 110 -12.65 6.16 -17.00
N ALA A 111 -13.36 5.95 -15.90
CA ALA A 111 -14.43 6.82 -15.45
C ALA A 111 -14.00 7.64 -14.22
N ALA A 112 -14.62 8.81 -14.02
CA ALA A 112 -14.46 9.57 -12.79
C ALA A 112 -15.37 9.01 -11.69
N HIS A 113 -14.84 8.84 -10.49
CA HIS A 113 -15.57 8.35 -9.32
C HIS A 113 -15.52 9.38 -8.19
N PRO A 114 -16.40 10.40 -8.19
CA PRO A 114 -16.40 11.42 -7.15
C PRO A 114 -16.57 10.81 -5.74
N GLY A 115 -15.80 11.30 -4.76
CA GLY A 115 -15.86 10.82 -3.38
C GLY A 115 -15.21 9.44 -3.16
N CYS A 116 -14.51 8.88 -4.17
CA CYS A 116 -13.79 7.62 -4.09
C CYS A 116 -12.27 7.85 -4.12
N ALA A 117 -11.51 7.04 -3.42
CA ALA A 117 -10.06 6.98 -3.54
C ALA A 117 -9.65 6.65 -4.99
N ARG A 118 -8.52 7.19 -5.43
CA ARG A 118 -8.03 7.01 -6.80
C ARG A 118 -7.31 5.67 -6.94
N LEU A 119 -7.72 4.85 -7.89
CA LEU A 119 -6.96 3.66 -8.26
C LEU A 119 -5.74 4.10 -9.07
N MET A 120 -4.53 3.98 -8.50
CA MET A 120 -3.28 4.50 -9.06
C MET A 120 -2.32 3.41 -9.54
N GLY A 121 -2.64 2.17 -9.28
CA GLY A 121 -1.87 1.01 -9.68
C GLY A 121 -2.55 -0.28 -9.30
N ILE A 122 -1.85 -1.40 -9.52
CA ILE A 122 -2.19 -2.76 -9.08
C ILE A 122 -0.90 -3.40 -8.58
N GLN A 123 -0.96 -4.14 -7.48
CA GLN A 123 0.08 -5.09 -7.07
C GLN A 123 -0.36 -6.50 -7.46
N MET A 124 0.47 -7.20 -8.23
CA MET A 124 0.26 -8.61 -8.55
C MET A 124 0.94 -9.46 -7.48
N GLU A 125 0.18 -9.84 -6.45
CA GLU A 125 0.64 -10.69 -5.37
C GLU A 125 0.39 -12.17 -5.72
N GLY A 126 1.42 -12.80 -6.21
CA GLY A 126 1.36 -14.16 -6.78
C GLY A 126 1.10 -14.19 -8.30
N PRO A 127 1.20 -15.37 -8.90
CA PRO A 127 1.34 -16.72 -8.33
C PRO A 127 2.79 -17.24 -8.18
N PHE A 128 3.81 -16.42 -8.28
CA PHE A 128 5.22 -16.83 -8.34
C PHE A 128 5.84 -17.00 -6.94
N PHE A 129 5.24 -17.85 -6.10
CA PHE A 129 5.53 -17.97 -4.68
C PHE A 129 6.05 -19.34 -4.26
N SER A 130 6.78 -19.36 -3.15
CA SER A 130 7.24 -20.58 -2.49
C SER A 130 6.09 -21.33 -1.84
N GLU A 131 5.96 -22.64 -2.12
CA GLU A 131 4.96 -23.50 -1.45
C GLU A 131 5.15 -23.48 0.09
N LYS A 132 6.42 -23.41 0.55
CA LYS A 132 6.73 -23.35 1.99
C LYS A 132 6.29 -22.06 2.67
N LYS A 133 6.18 -20.99 1.93
CA LYS A 133 5.90 -19.63 2.42
C LYS A 133 4.63 -19.03 1.80
N LYS A 134 3.77 -19.87 1.26
CA LYS A 134 2.54 -19.42 0.60
C LYS A 134 1.57 -18.69 1.55
N GLY A 135 1.66 -18.89 2.87
CA GLY A 135 0.71 -18.28 3.81
C GLY A 135 -0.74 -18.64 3.46
N ALA A 136 -1.59 -17.63 3.34
CA ALA A 136 -3.00 -17.78 2.94
C ALA A 136 -3.21 -17.87 1.41
N GLN A 137 -2.15 -17.89 0.60
CA GLN A 137 -2.26 -18.08 -0.85
C GLN A 137 -2.66 -19.52 -1.20
N ASN A 138 -3.46 -19.71 -2.25
CA ASN A 138 -3.91 -21.04 -2.66
C ASN A 138 -2.81 -21.79 -3.40
N GLY A 139 -2.25 -22.83 -2.77
CA GLY A 139 -1.16 -23.65 -3.32
C GLY A 139 -1.46 -24.30 -4.67
N ALA A 140 -2.71 -24.56 -5.00
CA ALA A 140 -3.10 -25.16 -6.30
C ALA A 140 -2.76 -24.26 -7.51
N TYR A 141 -2.65 -22.95 -7.29
CA TYR A 141 -2.42 -21.96 -8.33
C TYR A 141 -0.99 -21.40 -8.36
N LEU A 142 -0.09 -21.88 -7.49
CA LEU A 142 1.31 -21.52 -7.54
C LEU A 142 1.94 -21.90 -8.87
N ARG A 143 2.83 -21.04 -9.37
CA ARG A 143 3.53 -21.20 -10.64
C ARG A 143 4.99 -20.78 -10.48
N LEU A 144 5.86 -21.30 -11.34
CA LEU A 144 7.18 -20.75 -11.53
C LEU A 144 7.10 -19.40 -12.24
N PRO A 145 8.10 -18.49 -12.00
CA PRO A 145 8.17 -17.22 -12.70
C PRO A 145 8.10 -17.39 -14.23
N ASP A 146 7.12 -16.76 -14.84
CA ASP A 146 6.84 -16.80 -16.28
C ASP A 146 6.62 -15.36 -16.78
N PHE A 147 7.64 -14.84 -17.48
CA PHE A 147 7.59 -13.46 -17.97
C PHE A 147 6.53 -13.24 -19.05
N GLU A 148 6.26 -14.23 -19.92
CA GLU A 148 5.25 -14.08 -20.97
C GLU A 148 3.84 -14.07 -20.40
N ALA A 149 3.55 -14.92 -19.41
CA ALA A 149 2.29 -14.86 -18.68
C ALA A 149 2.12 -13.53 -17.91
N PHE A 150 3.18 -13.06 -17.23
CA PHE A 150 3.19 -11.76 -16.59
C PHE A 150 2.95 -10.61 -17.58
N ARG A 151 3.63 -10.63 -18.73
CA ARG A 151 3.49 -9.59 -19.77
C ARG A 151 2.06 -9.50 -20.29
N ALA A 152 1.41 -10.64 -20.53
CA ALA A 152 0.00 -10.66 -20.92
C ALA A 152 -0.93 -10.04 -19.86
N LEU A 153 -0.65 -10.26 -18.57
CA LEU A 153 -1.38 -9.64 -17.46
C LEU A 153 -1.08 -8.14 -17.34
N TYR A 154 0.18 -7.74 -17.55
CA TYR A 154 0.58 -6.33 -17.59
C TYR A 154 -0.17 -5.59 -18.70
N GLU A 155 -0.25 -6.15 -19.91
CA GLU A 155 -1.01 -5.60 -21.03
C GLU A 155 -2.52 -5.53 -20.70
N ALA A 156 -3.08 -6.57 -20.07
CA ALA A 156 -4.48 -6.59 -19.64
C ALA A 156 -4.83 -5.50 -18.62
N SER A 157 -3.85 -5.06 -17.82
CA SER A 157 -4.00 -3.98 -16.85
C SER A 157 -3.93 -2.57 -17.46
N GLU A 158 -3.64 -2.44 -18.75
CA GLU A 158 -3.40 -1.16 -19.44
C GLU A 158 -2.36 -0.28 -18.74
N GLY A 159 -1.32 -0.90 -18.20
CA GLY A 159 -0.23 -0.22 -17.49
C GLY A 159 -0.55 0.18 -16.04
N LEU A 160 -1.65 -0.30 -15.47
CA LEU A 160 -1.95 -0.13 -14.05
C LEU A 160 -1.12 -1.05 -13.16
N LEU A 161 -0.59 -2.18 -13.66
CA LEU A 161 0.25 -3.06 -12.89
C LEU A 161 1.57 -2.34 -12.56
N ARG A 162 1.78 -2.03 -11.28
CA ARG A 162 2.91 -1.24 -10.77
C ARG A 162 3.90 -2.06 -9.95
N ILE A 163 3.43 -3.15 -9.34
CA ILE A 163 4.25 -4.03 -8.52
C ILE A 163 3.95 -5.47 -8.91
N VAL A 164 4.99 -6.31 -9.05
CA VAL A 164 4.86 -7.76 -9.20
C VAL A 164 5.74 -8.46 -8.19
N ASP A 165 5.18 -9.46 -7.55
CA ASP A 165 5.82 -10.21 -6.48
C ASP A 165 6.40 -11.53 -6.99
N VAL A 166 7.59 -11.91 -6.46
CA VAL A 166 8.28 -13.15 -6.80
C VAL A 166 9.06 -13.70 -5.60
N ALA A 167 8.99 -15.01 -5.38
CA ALA A 167 9.87 -15.70 -4.44
C ALA A 167 11.26 -15.88 -5.07
N ALA A 168 12.30 -15.39 -4.39
CA ALA A 168 13.62 -15.23 -4.98
C ALA A 168 14.37 -16.54 -5.22
N GLU A 169 14.05 -17.60 -4.47
CA GLU A 169 14.63 -18.94 -4.62
C GLU A 169 14.06 -19.74 -5.79
N LEU A 170 12.99 -19.29 -6.44
CA LEU A 170 12.38 -20.06 -7.50
C LEU A 170 13.25 -20.09 -8.76
N PRO A 171 13.30 -21.24 -9.46
CA PRO A 171 13.95 -21.31 -10.77
C PRO A 171 13.41 -20.25 -11.73
N GLY A 172 14.31 -19.46 -12.32
CA GLY A 172 13.94 -18.37 -13.25
C GLY A 172 13.64 -17.03 -12.59
N ALA A 173 13.66 -16.90 -11.25
CA ALA A 173 13.34 -15.64 -10.54
C ALA A 173 14.26 -14.47 -10.93
N VAL A 174 15.57 -14.73 -11.12
CA VAL A 174 16.55 -13.71 -11.53
C VAL A 174 16.26 -13.19 -12.94
N ASP A 175 16.03 -14.08 -13.90
CA ASP A 175 15.73 -13.73 -15.28
C ASP A 175 14.37 -13.01 -15.40
N PHE A 176 13.39 -13.47 -14.62
CA PHE A 176 12.08 -12.81 -14.50
C PHE A 176 12.24 -11.39 -13.96
N ALA A 177 12.97 -11.21 -12.85
CA ALA A 177 13.20 -9.89 -12.26
C ALA A 177 13.90 -8.94 -13.23
N ALA A 178 14.91 -9.40 -13.96
CA ALA A 178 15.62 -8.58 -14.95
C ALA A 178 14.75 -8.10 -16.11
N GLN A 179 13.72 -8.86 -16.46
CA GLN A 179 12.76 -8.49 -17.50
C GLN A 179 11.63 -7.63 -16.95
N ALA A 180 10.99 -8.04 -15.84
CA ALA A 180 9.84 -7.37 -15.24
C ALA A 180 10.20 -5.98 -14.69
N ALA A 181 11.43 -5.79 -14.17
CA ALA A 181 11.91 -4.50 -13.67
C ALA A 181 11.97 -3.39 -14.73
N LYS A 182 11.88 -3.74 -16.02
CA LYS A 182 11.77 -2.76 -17.12
C LYS A 182 10.34 -2.21 -17.29
N LEU A 183 9.35 -2.86 -16.70
CA LEU A 183 7.92 -2.55 -16.84
C LEU A 183 7.31 -2.00 -15.54
N CYS A 184 7.68 -2.59 -14.39
CA CYS A 184 7.15 -2.23 -13.08
C CYS A 184 8.15 -2.56 -11.97
N THR A 185 7.80 -2.22 -10.73
CA THR A 185 8.57 -2.62 -9.55
C THR A 185 8.47 -4.13 -9.34
N VAL A 186 9.62 -4.79 -9.18
CA VAL A 186 9.69 -6.20 -8.75
C VAL A 186 9.89 -6.25 -7.24
N SER A 187 9.07 -7.05 -6.56
CA SER A 187 9.11 -7.26 -5.12
C SER A 187 9.47 -8.70 -4.78
N ILE A 188 10.27 -8.89 -3.75
CA ILE A 188 10.51 -10.20 -3.15
C ILE A 188 9.42 -10.45 -2.12
N ALA A 189 8.69 -11.57 -2.29
CA ALA A 189 7.52 -11.91 -1.47
C ALA A 189 7.36 -13.42 -1.32
N HIS A 190 6.69 -13.87 -0.26
CA HIS A 190 6.30 -15.28 -0.05
C HIS A 190 7.44 -16.26 -0.40
N THR A 191 8.60 -16.05 0.20
CA THR A 191 9.89 -16.63 -0.18
C THR A 191 10.53 -17.39 1.00
N ASP A 192 11.15 -18.51 0.73
CA ASP A 192 12.03 -19.22 1.69
C ASP A 192 13.53 -19.07 1.31
N CYS A 193 13.83 -17.97 0.62
CA CYS A 193 15.14 -17.72 -0.01
C CYS A 193 16.26 -17.48 1.01
N SER A 194 17.47 -17.79 0.57
CA SER A 194 18.70 -17.37 1.23
C SER A 194 19.00 -15.88 1.03
N TYR A 195 20.02 -15.38 1.71
CA TYR A 195 20.58 -14.04 1.44
C TYR A 195 21.06 -13.92 -0.01
N GLU A 196 21.76 -14.94 -0.49
CA GLU A 196 22.36 -15.00 -1.82
C GLU A 196 21.31 -14.96 -2.92
N ASP A 197 20.19 -15.71 -2.78
CA ASP A 197 19.06 -15.68 -3.72
C ASP A 197 18.44 -14.29 -3.77
N ALA A 198 18.16 -13.71 -2.61
CA ALA A 198 17.59 -12.36 -2.53
C ALA A 198 18.53 -11.32 -3.14
N ALA A 199 19.84 -11.37 -2.83
CA ALA A 199 20.83 -10.46 -3.38
C ALA A 199 20.91 -10.57 -4.92
N ALA A 200 20.80 -11.78 -5.47
CA ALA A 200 20.79 -12.00 -6.92
C ALA A 200 19.56 -11.37 -7.60
N VAL A 201 18.36 -11.55 -7.02
CA VAL A 201 17.11 -10.96 -7.55
C VAL A 201 17.11 -9.43 -7.38
N ILE A 202 17.68 -8.89 -6.29
CA ILE A 202 17.87 -7.45 -6.10
C ILE A 202 18.87 -6.91 -7.14
N ALA A 203 19.98 -7.60 -7.39
CA ALA A 203 20.93 -7.21 -8.42
C ALA A 203 20.31 -7.21 -9.82
N ALA A 204 19.36 -8.12 -10.09
CA ALA A 204 18.61 -8.21 -11.34
C ALA A 204 17.53 -7.11 -11.48
N GLY A 205 17.21 -6.35 -10.44
CA GLY A 205 16.33 -5.19 -10.54
C GLY A 205 15.20 -5.12 -9.53
N ALA A 206 15.04 -6.09 -8.62
CA ALA A 206 14.06 -5.96 -7.56
C ALA A 206 14.39 -4.78 -6.63
N ARG A 207 13.35 -4.02 -6.23
CA ARG A 207 13.48 -2.79 -5.41
C ARG A 207 12.45 -2.72 -4.30
N HIS A 208 11.80 -3.86 -4.01
CA HIS A 208 10.74 -3.93 -3.03
C HIS A 208 10.79 -5.24 -2.24
N LEU A 209 10.31 -5.19 -1.01
CA LEU A 209 10.13 -6.35 -0.14
C LEU A 209 8.71 -6.29 0.43
N THR A 210 7.86 -7.22 0.07
CA THR A 210 6.44 -7.25 0.43
C THR A 210 6.28 -7.68 1.88
N HIS A 211 5.37 -7.03 2.62
CA HIS A 211 4.94 -7.29 4.02
C HIS A 211 6.05 -7.90 4.92
N LEU A 212 7.12 -7.12 5.11
CA LEU A 212 8.33 -7.46 5.85
C LEU A 212 8.05 -8.34 7.08
N TYR A 213 8.81 -9.41 7.28
CA TYR A 213 8.68 -10.47 8.27
C TYR A 213 7.62 -11.54 7.97
N ASN A 214 6.56 -11.22 7.22
CA ASN A 214 5.46 -12.15 6.95
C ASN A 214 5.79 -12.99 5.72
N ALA A 215 5.50 -14.30 5.79
CA ALA A 215 5.76 -15.26 4.72
C ALA A 215 7.19 -15.26 4.17
N MET A 216 8.20 -15.01 5.05
CA MET A 216 9.63 -15.07 4.72
C MET A 216 10.47 -15.55 5.89
N PRO A 217 11.75 -15.93 5.71
CA PRO A 217 12.67 -16.22 6.81
C PRO A 217 12.93 -14.97 7.66
N GLY A 218 12.97 -15.12 8.98
CA GLY A 218 13.42 -14.07 9.88
C GLY A 218 14.94 -13.85 9.82
N ILE A 219 15.42 -12.75 10.39
CA ILE A 219 16.86 -12.46 10.47
C ILE A 219 17.52 -13.44 11.45
N HIS A 220 18.48 -14.20 10.95
CA HIS A 220 19.39 -15.00 11.77
C HIS A 220 20.83 -14.55 11.52
N HIS A 221 21.63 -14.39 12.58
CA HIS A 221 22.99 -13.81 12.53
C HIS A 221 23.99 -14.48 11.57
N ARG A 222 23.73 -15.71 11.12
CA ARG A 222 24.50 -16.44 10.10
C ARG A 222 23.72 -16.71 8.82
N LYS A 223 22.42 -16.42 8.81
CA LYS A 223 21.54 -16.59 7.65
C LYS A 223 20.54 -15.42 7.64
N PRO A 224 20.96 -14.22 7.24
CA PRO A 224 20.13 -13.02 7.35
C PRO A 224 18.94 -12.98 6.39
N GLY A 225 18.91 -13.88 5.39
CA GLY A 225 17.80 -14.04 4.46
C GLY A 225 17.51 -12.79 3.62
N PRO A 226 16.29 -12.70 3.07
CA PRO A 226 15.89 -11.58 2.21
C PRO A 226 15.93 -10.23 2.95
N ILE A 227 15.63 -10.23 4.25
CA ILE A 227 15.64 -9.01 5.06
C ILE A 227 17.06 -8.43 5.14
N GLY A 228 18.06 -9.29 5.37
CA GLY A 228 19.47 -8.89 5.38
C GLY A 228 19.90 -8.31 4.04
N ALA A 229 19.67 -9.02 2.95
CA ALA A 229 20.02 -8.58 1.60
C ALA A 229 19.37 -7.25 1.22
N ALA A 230 18.07 -7.07 1.53
CA ALA A 230 17.34 -5.85 1.24
C ALA A 230 17.81 -4.66 2.10
N SER A 231 18.20 -4.92 3.36
CA SER A 231 18.62 -3.84 4.29
C SER A 231 19.90 -3.14 3.86
N GLU A 232 20.81 -3.83 3.17
CA GLU A 232 22.07 -3.31 2.66
C GLU A 232 21.91 -2.44 1.40
N ARG A 233 20.72 -2.37 0.83
CA ARG A 233 20.43 -1.62 -0.40
C ARG A 233 19.57 -0.40 -0.10
N GLU A 234 20.11 0.78 -0.35
CA GLU A 234 19.40 2.06 -0.12
C GLU A 234 18.21 2.28 -1.06
N ASP A 235 18.15 1.57 -2.18
CA ASP A 235 17.11 1.66 -3.20
C ASP A 235 16.01 0.61 -3.05
N VAL A 236 16.05 -0.23 -2.00
CA VAL A 236 14.99 -1.21 -1.70
C VAL A 236 14.07 -0.68 -0.59
N ILE A 237 12.79 -0.59 -0.89
CA ILE A 237 11.71 -0.22 0.04
C ILE A 237 11.10 -1.50 0.63
N ALA A 238 10.73 -1.50 1.91
CA ALA A 238 10.07 -2.62 2.56
C ALA A 238 8.68 -2.23 3.05
N GLU A 239 7.66 -3.01 2.68
CA GLU A 239 6.32 -2.88 3.22
C GLU A 239 6.26 -3.37 4.66
N LEU A 240 5.35 -2.80 5.44
CA LEU A 240 5.14 -3.21 6.83
C LEU A 240 3.66 -3.09 7.22
N ILE A 241 3.08 -4.19 7.67
CA ILE A 241 1.75 -4.21 8.29
C ILE A 241 1.92 -3.79 9.75
N CYS A 242 1.27 -2.70 10.14
CA CYS A 242 1.41 -2.14 11.49
C CYS A 242 0.06 -2.11 12.22
N ASP A 243 -0.63 -3.25 12.30
CA ASP A 243 -1.92 -3.42 12.96
C ASP A 243 -1.80 -3.85 14.44
N GLY A 244 -0.60 -4.26 14.86
CA GLY A 244 -0.33 -4.79 16.21
C GLY A 244 -0.64 -6.28 16.37
N GLN A 245 -1.01 -6.97 15.28
CA GLN A 245 -1.26 -8.40 15.23
C GLN A 245 -0.17 -9.14 14.43
N HIS A 246 0.17 -8.62 13.24
CA HIS A 246 1.17 -9.22 12.34
C HIS A 246 2.60 -9.02 12.84
N VAL A 247 2.91 -7.84 13.37
CA VAL A 247 4.29 -7.49 13.74
C VAL A 247 4.32 -6.90 15.15
N HIS A 248 5.14 -7.51 16.02
CA HIS A 248 5.33 -7.03 17.39
C HIS A 248 5.90 -5.59 17.39
N PRO A 249 5.46 -4.69 18.29
CA PRO A 249 5.93 -3.30 18.35
C PRO A 249 7.46 -3.12 18.38
N SER A 250 8.17 -4.05 19.01
CA SER A 250 9.64 -4.06 19.02
C SER A 250 10.22 -4.31 17.62
N ALA A 251 9.64 -5.25 16.86
CA ALA A 251 10.07 -5.53 15.48
C ALA A 251 9.72 -4.39 14.53
N VAL A 252 8.58 -3.70 14.74
CA VAL A 252 8.25 -2.46 14.02
C VAL A 252 9.37 -1.42 14.20
N ARG A 253 9.79 -1.15 15.45
CA ARG A 253 10.89 -0.20 15.71
C ARG A 253 12.22 -0.65 15.12
N MET A 254 12.50 -1.96 15.10
CA MET A 254 13.68 -2.51 14.43
C MET A 254 13.63 -2.30 12.91
N ALA A 255 12.49 -2.54 12.29
CA ALA A 255 12.28 -2.32 10.85
C ALA A 255 12.58 -0.87 10.45
N PHE A 256 12.06 0.11 11.18
CA PHE A 256 12.32 1.53 10.91
C PHE A 256 13.78 1.94 11.08
N ARG A 257 14.54 1.24 11.94
CA ARG A 257 16.00 1.45 12.09
C ARG A 257 16.80 0.76 10.99
N LEU A 258 16.33 -0.40 10.55
CA LEU A 258 16.99 -1.21 9.52
C LEU A 258 16.79 -0.62 8.12
N PHE A 259 15.62 0.00 7.89
CA PHE A 259 15.23 0.64 6.63
C PHE A 259 14.92 2.14 6.84
N PRO A 260 15.91 2.98 7.19
CA PRO A 260 15.67 4.40 7.49
C PRO A 260 15.13 5.12 6.25
N GLY A 261 13.91 5.70 6.37
CA GLY A 261 13.22 6.39 5.27
C GLY A 261 12.73 5.48 4.14
N ARG A 262 12.70 4.16 4.34
CA ARG A 262 12.37 3.15 3.32
C ARG A 262 11.30 2.16 3.78
N ILE A 263 10.59 2.44 4.88
CA ILE A 263 9.41 1.66 5.28
C ILE A 263 8.17 2.24 4.60
N CYS A 264 7.45 1.39 3.88
CA CYS A 264 6.13 1.64 3.34
C CYS A 264 5.09 0.97 4.21
N LEU A 265 4.26 1.75 4.92
CA LEU A 265 3.13 1.18 5.64
C LEU A 265 2.06 0.74 4.65
N ILE A 266 1.50 -0.43 4.88
CA ILE A 266 0.40 -1.02 4.12
C ILE A 266 -0.67 -1.54 5.08
N SER A 267 -1.88 -1.75 4.59
CA SER A 267 -2.91 -2.39 5.38
C SER A 267 -2.92 -3.91 5.25
N ASP A 268 -2.65 -4.43 4.08
CA ASP A 268 -2.90 -5.84 3.74
C ASP A 268 -4.33 -6.27 4.12
N ALA A 269 -5.28 -5.35 3.89
CA ALA A 269 -6.67 -5.51 4.30
C ALA A 269 -7.40 -6.52 3.40
N LEU A 270 -8.24 -7.33 4.02
CA LEU A 270 -9.11 -8.30 3.36
C LEU A 270 -10.53 -7.73 3.23
N ARG A 271 -11.39 -8.41 2.43
CA ARG A 271 -12.82 -8.04 2.29
C ARG A 271 -13.57 -7.88 3.61
N CYS A 272 -13.13 -8.54 4.67
CA CYS A 272 -13.69 -8.43 6.02
C CYS A 272 -13.33 -7.13 6.74
N CYS A 273 -12.38 -6.34 6.23
CA CYS A 273 -12.07 -5.03 6.80
C CYS A 273 -13.29 -4.09 6.75
N GLY A 274 -13.64 -3.52 7.90
CA GLY A 274 -14.84 -2.69 8.05
C GLY A 274 -16.16 -3.48 8.16
N MET A 275 -16.07 -4.80 8.30
CA MET A 275 -17.23 -5.68 8.47
C MET A 275 -17.27 -6.27 9.90
N PRO A 276 -18.44 -6.77 10.37
CA PRO A 276 -18.53 -7.46 11.65
C PRO A 276 -17.77 -8.79 11.65
N ASP A 277 -17.49 -9.32 12.85
CA ASP A 277 -16.94 -10.67 13.02
C ASP A 277 -17.82 -11.71 12.29
N GLY A 278 -17.19 -12.70 11.66
CA GLY A 278 -17.90 -13.70 10.87
C GLY A 278 -17.03 -14.42 9.85
N GLN A 279 -17.68 -15.22 9.01
CA GLN A 279 -17.02 -15.96 7.93
C GLN A 279 -17.03 -15.15 6.63
N TYR A 280 -15.88 -15.12 5.97
CA TYR A 280 -15.61 -14.45 4.70
C TYR A 280 -14.82 -15.38 3.77
N THR A 281 -14.39 -14.88 2.62
CA THR A 281 -13.57 -15.65 1.67
C THR A 281 -12.35 -14.84 1.23
N LEU A 282 -11.26 -15.55 0.89
CA LEU A 282 -10.04 -14.98 0.31
C LEU A 282 -9.47 -15.97 -0.71
N GLY A 283 -9.38 -15.58 -1.99
CA GLY A 283 -8.84 -16.45 -3.03
C GLY A 283 -9.56 -17.81 -3.14
N GLY A 284 -10.86 -17.86 -2.81
CA GLY A 284 -11.67 -19.09 -2.81
C GLY A 284 -11.51 -19.95 -1.55
N GLN A 285 -10.82 -19.48 -0.53
CA GLN A 285 -10.66 -20.14 0.78
C GLN A 285 -11.52 -19.44 1.83
N ASP A 286 -12.05 -20.20 2.81
CA ASP A 286 -12.78 -19.62 3.94
C ASP A 286 -11.84 -18.93 4.92
N VAL A 287 -12.24 -17.73 5.37
CA VAL A 287 -11.54 -16.91 6.36
C VAL A 287 -12.52 -16.53 7.45
N TRP A 288 -12.10 -16.66 8.70
CA TRP A 288 -12.86 -16.24 9.87
C TRP A 288 -12.27 -14.98 10.46
N LEU A 289 -13.09 -13.93 10.55
CA LEU A 289 -12.77 -12.69 11.27
C LEU A 289 -13.25 -12.82 12.71
N GLU A 290 -12.36 -12.69 13.65
CA GLU A 290 -12.65 -12.63 15.08
C GLU A 290 -11.74 -11.60 15.77
N ASN A 291 -12.32 -10.61 16.45
CA ASN A 291 -11.58 -9.56 17.16
C ASN A 291 -10.52 -8.85 16.29
N ASN A 292 -10.87 -8.45 15.09
CA ASN A 292 -9.99 -7.84 14.08
C ASN A 292 -8.83 -8.74 13.60
N LEU A 293 -8.90 -10.03 13.80
CA LEU A 293 -7.91 -10.98 13.32
C LEU A 293 -8.55 -11.98 12.35
N ALA A 294 -8.09 -11.96 11.12
CA ALA A 294 -8.57 -12.84 10.05
C ALA A 294 -7.69 -14.10 9.95
N ARG A 295 -8.28 -15.30 9.95
CA ARG A 295 -7.55 -16.57 9.93
C ARG A 295 -8.19 -17.58 8.99
N LEU A 296 -7.37 -18.44 8.40
CA LEU A 296 -7.80 -19.68 7.79
C LEU A 296 -8.18 -20.73 8.84
N ALA A 297 -8.81 -21.84 8.42
CA ALA A 297 -9.22 -22.94 9.30
C ALA A 297 -8.06 -23.59 10.07
N ASP A 298 -6.87 -23.57 9.52
CA ASP A 298 -5.64 -24.09 10.17
C ASP A 298 -4.98 -23.12 11.15
N GLY A 299 -5.56 -21.93 11.32
CA GLY A 299 -5.06 -20.89 12.22
C GLY A 299 -4.06 -19.93 11.58
N THR A 300 -3.70 -20.11 10.31
CA THR A 300 -2.83 -19.19 9.56
C THR A 300 -3.48 -17.80 9.49
N ILE A 301 -2.74 -16.75 9.85
CA ILE A 301 -3.18 -15.36 9.65
C ILE A 301 -3.28 -15.11 8.14
N ALA A 302 -4.42 -14.57 7.70
CA ALA A 302 -4.76 -14.48 6.28
C ALA A 302 -4.58 -13.08 5.66
N GLY A 303 -4.17 -12.12 6.43
CA GLY A 303 -4.09 -10.69 6.15
C GLY A 303 -4.83 -9.91 7.23
N SER A 304 -5.02 -8.62 7.07
CA SER A 304 -5.56 -7.77 8.13
C SER A 304 -7.04 -7.44 7.95
N ALA A 305 -7.67 -7.01 9.05
CA ALA A 305 -9.01 -6.40 9.05
C ALA A 305 -8.93 -4.90 9.42
N THR A 306 -7.77 -4.28 9.22
CA THR A 306 -7.51 -2.87 9.54
C THR A 306 -7.42 -2.01 8.26
N ASN A 307 -7.34 -0.69 8.40
CA ASN A 307 -7.04 0.22 7.31
C ASN A 307 -5.69 0.94 7.53
N LEU A 308 -5.15 1.52 6.48
CA LEU A 308 -3.83 2.16 6.50
C LEU A 308 -3.76 3.33 7.51
N TYR A 309 -4.85 4.08 7.71
CA TYR A 309 -4.86 5.19 8.68
C TYR A 309 -4.61 4.68 10.10
N LEU A 310 -5.27 3.59 10.47
CA LEU A 310 -5.06 2.92 11.76
C LEU A 310 -3.64 2.33 11.86
N CYS A 311 -3.09 1.76 10.79
CA CYS A 311 -1.69 1.31 10.75
C CYS A 311 -0.71 2.46 11.04
N MET A 312 -0.92 3.64 10.43
CA MET A 312 -0.11 4.82 10.68
C MET A 312 -0.20 5.28 12.16
N GLN A 313 -1.41 5.35 12.70
CA GLN A 313 -1.61 5.71 14.12
C GLN A 313 -0.98 4.68 15.07
N LYS A 314 -1.07 3.40 14.76
CA LYS A 314 -0.41 2.32 15.51
C LYS A 314 1.11 2.44 15.48
N ALA A 315 1.71 2.74 14.32
CA ALA A 315 3.14 2.96 14.21
C ALA A 315 3.60 4.08 15.17
N ILE A 316 2.86 5.20 15.21
CA ILE A 316 3.14 6.30 16.15
C ILE A 316 3.02 5.82 17.60
N SER A 317 1.97 5.07 17.94
CA SER A 317 1.76 4.53 19.28
C SER A 317 2.86 3.54 19.70
N PHE A 318 3.53 2.89 18.74
CA PHE A 318 4.68 2.02 18.96
C PHE A 318 6.02 2.76 19.08
N GLY A 319 5.98 4.10 19.02
CA GLY A 319 7.14 4.97 19.21
C GLY A 319 7.87 5.37 17.92
N ILE A 320 7.24 5.20 16.76
CA ILE A 320 7.76 5.75 15.50
C ILE A 320 7.45 7.26 15.47
N PRO A 321 8.43 8.13 15.15
CA PRO A 321 8.19 9.55 15.01
C PRO A 321 7.06 9.84 14.03
N MET A 322 6.17 10.76 14.39
CA MET A 322 4.94 11.08 13.64
C MET A 322 5.23 11.38 12.16
N GLU A 323 6.24 12.20 11.89
CA GLU A 323 6.61 12.57 10.52
C GLU A 323 7.10 11.37 9.70
N GLN A 324 7.81 10.42 10.32
CA GLN A 324 8.22 9.19 9.65
C GLN A 324 7.02 8.31 9.33
N ALA A 325 6.07 8.16 10.25
CA ALA A 325 4.86 7.38 10.03
C ALA A 325 4.00 7.98 8.90
N ILE A 326 3.86 9.33 8.86
CA ILE A 326 3.15 10.01 7.78
C ILE A 326 3.85 9.76 6.43
N ARG A 327 5.17 9.94 6.35
CA ARG A 327 5.93 9.68 5.10
C ARG A 327 5.79 8.23 4.64
N SER A 328 5.78 7.29 5.59
CA SER A 328 5.64 5.86 5.31
C SER A 328 4.26 5.47 4.76
N ALA A 329 3.24 6.30 4.98
CA ALA A 329 1.89 6.10 4.48
C ALA A 329 1.52 7.04 3.31
N THR A 330 2.44 7.88 2.84
CA THR A 330 2.18 8.92 1.82
C THR A 330 3.22 8.92 0.71
N ILE A 331 4.35 9.63 0.87
CA ILE A 331 5.35 9.83 -0.20
C ILE A 331 6.13 8.54 -0.52
N ILE A 332 6.35 7.66 0.46
CA ILE A 332 7.08 6.40 0.21
C ILE A 332 6.27 5.46 -0.68
N PRO A 333 4.99 5.12 -0.39
CA PRO A 333 4.18 4.35 -1.31
C PRO A 333 3.99 5.04 -2.67
N ALA A 334 3.88 6.38 -2.74
CA ALA A 334 3.79 7.10 -4.00
C ALA A 334 5.01 6.84 -4.91
N ARG A 335 6.22 6.89 -4.34
CA ARG A 335 7.46 6.55 -5.06
C ARG A 335 7.47 5.12 -5.55
N GLN A 336 6.96 4.20 -4.73
CA GLN A 336 6.99 2.78 -5.05
C GLN A 336 6.13 2.43 -6.28
N ILE A 337 5.04 3.14 -6.48
CA ILE A 337 4.19 3.01 -7.67
C ILE A 337 4.50 4.03 -8.79
N GLY A 338 5.58 4.83 -8.64
CA GLY A 338 6.00 5.83 -9.64
C GLY A 338 5.02 6.99 -9.82
N ARG A 339 4.40 7.44 -8.73
CA ARG A 339 3.39 8.52 -8.74
C ARG A 339 3.75 9.70 -7.82
N GLU A 340 4.97 9.78 -7.32
CA GLU A 340 5.43 10.83 -6.41
C GLU A 340 5.39 12.24 -7.01
N ALA A 341 5.38 12.36 -8.33
CA ALA A 341 5.20 13.63 -9.01
C ALA A 341 3.75 14.17 -8.92
N GLU A 342 2.78 13.29 -8.66
CA GLU A 342 1.35 13.62 -8.67
C GLU A 342 0.72 13.64 -7.27
N ILE A 343 1.17 12.75 -6.35
CA ILE A 343 0.57 12.51 -5.04
C ILE A 343 1.64 12.32 -3.95
N GLY A 344 1.22 12.18 -2.70
CA GLY A 344 2.05 11.77 -1.57
C GLY A 344 2.69 12.89 -0.78
N SER A 345 2.57 14.15 -1.21
CA SER A 345 3.01 15.32 -0.43
C SER A 345 2.18 16.55 -0.78
N ILE A 346 2.13 17.51 0.15
CA ILE A 346 1.48 18.81 -0.08
C ILE A 346 2.55 19.73 -0.71
N GLU A 347 2.51 19.80 -2.04
CA GLU A 347 3.40 20.61 -2.86
C GLU A 347 2.64 21.18 -4.06
N PRO A 348 2.99 22.41 -4.52
CA PRO A 348 2.34 23.00 -5.68
C PRO A 348 2.32 22.08 -6.91
N GLY A 349 1.16 21.99 -7.57
CA GLY A 349 0.94 21.18 -8.77
C GLY A 349 0.50 19.74 -8.52
N LYS A 350 0.69 19.18 -7.32
CA LYS A 350 0.20 17.83 -6.97
C LYS A 350 -1.31 17.84 -6.71
N LEU A 351 -1.95 16.68 -6.82
CA LEU A 351 -3.38 16.52 -6.53
C LEU A 351 -3.67 16.94 -5.08
N ALA A 352 -4.66 17.80 -4.91
CA ALA A 352 -5.04 18.34 -3.60
C ALA A 352 -5.91 17.34 -2.82
N ASP A 353 -5.32 16.18 -2.58
CA ASP A 353 -5.87 15.10 -1.77
C ASP A 353 -5.20 15.15 -0.38
N PHE A 354 -5.99 15.43 0.66
CA PHE A 354 -5.44 15.64 2.00
C PHE A 354 -6.42 15.28 3.10
N VAL A 355 -5.88 15.06 4.30
CA VAL A 355 -6.67 14.82 5.52
C VAL A 355 -6.46 15.97 6.49
N VAL A 356 -7.56 16.53 6.97
CA VAL A 356 -7.58 17.48 8.10
C VAL A 356 -7.76 16.68 9.37
N CYS A 357 -6.89 16.86 10.35
CA CYS A 357 -6.89 16.10 11.59
C CYS A 357 -6.60 16.96 12.82
N ALA A 358 -6.90 16.42 13.98
CA ALA A 358 -6.51 17.00 15.27
C ALA A 358 -4.96 16.88 15.46
N PRO A 359 -4.38 17.52 16.48
CA PRO A 359 -2.93 17.43 16.75
C PRO A 359 -2.39 16.01 16.98
N ASP A 360 -3.24 15.09 17.45
CA ASP A 360 -2.92 13.65 17.64
C ASP A 360 -3.17 12.81 16.38
N LEU A 361 -3.45 13.44 15.25
CA LEU A 361 -3.86 12.82 13.98
C LEU A 361 -5.20 12.07 14.05
N THR A 362 -6.11 12.42 14.95
CA THR A 362 -7.50 11.98 14.83
C THR A 362 -8.14 12.64 13.61
N PRO A 363 -8.65 11.88 12.62
CA PRO A 363 -9.16 12.45 11.37
C PRO A 363 -10.45 13.26 11.63
N LYS A 364 -10.58 14.40 10.97
CA LYS A 364 -11.76 15.28 11.04
C LYS A 364 -12.47 15.40 9.70
N ALA A 365 -11.71 15.47 8.62
CA ALA A 365 -12.25 15.57 7.27
C ALA A 365 -11.22 15.06 6.25
N VAL A 366 -11.70 14.48 5.17
CA VAL A 366 -10.89 14.05 4.03
C VAL A 366 -11.29 14.88 2.82
N TYR A 367 -10.31 15.28 2.03
CA TYR A 367 -10.50 16.04 0.81
C TYR A 367 -9.88 15.33 -0.39
N LEU A 368 -10.61 15.30 -1.50
CA LEU A 368 -10.16 14.79 -2.80
C LEU A 368 -10.25 15.93 -3.83
N GLY A 369 -9.12 16.33 -4.39
CA GLY A 369 -9.05 17.49 -5.28
C GLY A 369 -9.59 18.76 -4.63
N GLY A 370 -9.37 18.93 -3.33
CA GLY A 370 -9.87 20.06 -2.55
C GLY A 370 -11.38 20.03 -2.23
N LYS A 371 -12.11 18.97 -2.57
CA LYS A 371 -13.51 18.76 -2.23
C LYS A 371 -13.63 17.77 -1.09
N ILE A 372 -14.50 18.09 -0.11
CA ILE A 372 -14.74 17.22 1.05
C ILE A 372 -15.38 15.90 0.62
N VAL A 373 -14.93 14.80 1.23
CA VAL A 373 -15.53 13.46 1.10
C VAL A 373 -16.68 13.35 2.09
N GLU A 374 -17.85 12.98 1.60
CA GLU A 374 -19.08 12.80 2.40
C GLU A 374 -19.25 11.37 2.92
#